data_885bf9c40277d0a41a689e821b111bff
#
_entry.id   885bf9c40277d0a41a689e821b111bff
#
_cell.length_a   1.000
_cell.length_b   1.000
_cell.length_c   1.000
_cell.angle_alpha   90.00
_cell.angle_beta   90.00
_cell.angle_gamma   90.00
#
_symmetry.space_group_name_H-M   'P 1'
#
loop_
_entity.id
_entity.type
_entity.pdbx_description
1 polymer ?
#
loop_
_entity_poly.entity_id
_entity_poly.type
_entity_poly.pdbx_seq_one_letter_code
_entity_poly.pdbx_strand_id
1 'polypeptide(L)'
;MSYMDTYKKWCTDNYFDEDTKKELLALQGNDAEIEDRFYRQLEFGTGGLRGVIGAGTNRMNIYTVRQATQGLANYIISQNGQDKGVAIAYDSRIMSPEFSDEAALCLNANGIKTYRFESLRPTPELSFSVRELGCIAGIVITASHNPREYNGYKVYWEDGAQITPPHDKNILAEVAKVTDFSQVKTMMKSEAEAAGLYHTIGKEMDDRYMEELKKQSIHPEIIKAMAKAVSYTHLRAHETSLHL
;
A
#
# COMPACT_ATOMS: atom_id res chain seq x y z
N MET A 1 10.09 -22.59 -13.82
CA MET A 1 11.10 -22.56 -12.72
C MET A 1 10.44 -23.20 -11.52
N SER A 2 11.11 -24.15 -10.85
CA SER A 2 10.53 -24.77 -9.65
C SER A 2 10.55 -23.76 -8.48
N TYR A 3 9.74 -24.01 -7.45
CA TYR A 3 9.78 -23.18 -6.24
C TYR A 3 11.18 -23.15 -5.61
N MET A 4 11.89 -24.29 -5.65
CA MET A 4 13.24 -24.41 -5.12
C MET A 4 14.26 -23.60 -5.95
N ASP A 5 14.12 -23.51 -7.28
CA ASP A 5 14.99 -22.68 -8.12
C ASP A 5 14.77 -21.20 -7.80
N THR A 6 13.52 -20.79 -7.58
CA THR A 6 13.17 -19.42 -7.20
C THR A 6 13.74 -19.07 -5.81
N TYR A 7 13.59 -19.96 -4.83
CA TYR A 7 14.21 -19.81 -3.51
C TYR A 7 15.72 -19.62 -3.61
N LYS A 8 16.44 -20.51 -4.35
CA LYS A 8 17.89 -20.41 -4.54
C LYS A 8 18.28 -19.09 -5.20
N LYS A 9 17.52 -18.65 -6.22
CA LYS A 9 17.75 -17.34 -6.86
C LYS A 9 17.64 -16.21 -5.82
N TRP A 10 16.61 -16.20 -4.98
CA TRP A 10 16.44 -15.17 -3.96
C TRP A 10 17.57 -15.18 -2.91
N CYS A 11 18.13 -16.33 -2.59
CA CYS A 11 19.27 -16.44 -1.66
C CYS A 11 20.60 -15.90 -2.23
N THR A 12 20.76 -15.85 -3.56
CA THR A 12 22.07 -15.58 -4.19
C THR A 12 22.11 -14.34 -5.06
N ASP A 13 20.98 -13.87 -5.56
CA ASP A 13 20.91 -12.71 -6.46
C ASP A 13 21.17 -11.41 -5.67
N ASN A 14 22.00 -10.55 -6.23
CA ASN A 14 22.35 -9.25 -5.63
C ASN A 14 21.21 -8.24 -5.62
N TYR A 15 20.10 -8.52 -6.29
CA TYR A 15 18.88 -7.70 -6.22
C TYR A 15 18.25 -7.71 -4.82
N PHE A 16 18.39 -8.81 -4.10
CA PHE A 16 17.83 -8.97 -2.77
C PHE A 16 18.81 -8.51 -1.70
N ASP A 17 18.30 -7.80 -0.68
CA ASP A 17 19.11 -7.34 0.44
C ASP A 17 19.59 -8.48 1.34
N GLU A 18 20.59 -8.17 2.17
CA GLU A 18 21.23 -9.17 3.02
C GLU A 18 20.30 -9.70 4.13
N ASP A 19 19.34 -8.89 4.62
CA ASP A 19 18.38 -9.33 5.64
C ASP A 19 17.38 -10.32 5.03
N THR A 20 16.91 -10.07 3.83
CA THR A 20 16.08 -11.00 3.05
C THR A 20 16.81 -12.34 2.81
N LYS A 21 18.08 -12.28 2.37
CA LYS A 21 18.88 -13.49 2.17
C LYS A 21 19.10 -14.27 3.46
N LYS A 22 19.40 -13.56 4.55
CA LYS A 22 19.59 -14.16 5.88
C LYS A 22 18.30 -14.84 6.38
N GLU A 23 17.15 -14.20 6.21
CA GLU A 23 15.86 -14.80 6.55
C GLU A 23 15.64 -16.11 5.77
N LEU A 24 15.90 -16.09 4.45
CA LEU A 24 15.72 -17.26 3.60
C LEU A 24 16.72 -18.38 3.93
N LEU A 25 17.98 -18.05 4.17
CA LEU A 25 19.00 -19.04 4.53
C LEU A 25 18.67 -19.74 5.87
N ALA A 26 17.99 -19.06 6.80
CA ALA A 26 17.54 -19.65 8.05
C ALA A 26 16.43 -20.71 7.85
N LEU A 27 15.80 -20.77 6.67
CA LEU A 27 14.81 -21.79 6.31
C LEU A 27 15.43 -23.06 5.74
N GLN A 28 16.75 -23.12 5.56
CA GLN A 28 17.41 -24.26 4.98
C GLN A 28 17.10 -25.55 5.75
N GLY A 29 16.59 -26.56 5.03
CA GLY A 29 16.14 -27.82 5.61
C GLY A 29 14.65 -27.86 6.03
N ASN A 30 13.93 -26.72 5.89
CA ASN A 30 12.48 -26.66 6.08
C ASN A 30 11.76 -26.52 4.73
N ASP A 31 11.73 -27.61 3.96
CA ASP A 31 11.19 -27.61 2.60
C ASP A 31 9.72 -27.19 2.54
N ALA A 32 8.92 -27.52 3.57
CA ALA A 32 7.51 -27.13 3.61
C ALA A 32 7.32 -25.61 3.69
N GLU A 33 8.12 -24.90 4.50
CA GLU A 33 8.07 -23.44 4.60
C GLU A 33 8.63 -22.78 3.33
N ILE A 34 9.70 -23.36 2.74
CA ILE A 34 10.25 -22.88 1.46
C ILE A 34 9.19 -23.02 0.36
N GLU A 35 8.52 -24.17 0.28
CA GLU A 35 7.46 -24.38 -0.70
C GLU A 35 6.33 -23.36 -0.50
N ASP A 36 5.81 -23.18 0.72
CA ASP A 36 4.73 -22.23 1.02
C ASP A 36 5.07 -20.79 0.62
N ARG A 37 6.35 -20.42 0.73
CA ARG A 37 6.82 -19.07 0.35
C ARG A 37 7.03 -18.86 -1.14
N PHE A 38 7.24 -19.93 -1.92
CA PHE A 38 7.69 -19.84 -3.31
C PHE A 38 6.87 -20.62 -4.33
N TYR A 39 5.82 -21.40 -3.90
CA TYR A 39 5.04 -22.22 -4.84
C TYR A 39 4.22 -21.41 -5.84
N ARG A 40 3.95 -20.14 -5.51
CA ARG A 40 3.25 -19.17 -6.37
C ARG A 40 3.72 -17.75 -6.10
N GLN A 41 3.24 -16.81 -6.90
CA GLN A 41 3.31 -15.39 -6.60
C GLN A 41 2.13 -14.99 -5.72
N LEU A 42 2.32 -13.96 -4.88
CA LEU A 42 1.25 -13.35 -4.11
C LEU A 42 0.20 -12.78 -5.09
N GLU A 43 -1.03 -13.26 -4.97
CA GLU A 43 -2.10 -12.88 -5.89
C GLU A 43 -2.52 -11.42 -5.67
N PHE A 44 -2.55 -10.68 -6.77
CA PHE A 44 -3.24 -9.41 -6.84
C PHE A 44 -4.73 -9.71 -7.03
N GLY A 45 -5.51 -9.73 -5.93
CA GLY A 45 -6.95 -9.95 -5.96
C GLY A 45 -7.72 -8.76 -6.55
N THR A 46 -9.04 -8.76 -6.40
CA THR A 46 -9.96 -7.75 -6.96
C THR A 46 -9.72 -6.31 -6.51
N GLY A 47 -8.73 -6.04 -5.70
CA GLY A 47 -8.45 -4.67 -5.20
C GLY A 47 -7.05 -4.48 -4.66
N GLY A 48 -6.14 -5.45 -4.81
CA GLY A 48 -4.77 -5.35 -4.34
C GLY A 48 -4.18 -6.65 -3.81
N LEU A 49 -3.04 -6.54 -3.11
CA LEU A 49 -2.34 -7.66 -2.48
C LEU A 49 -2.75 -7.81 -1.01
N ARG A 50 -2.66 -9.04 -0.50
CA ARG A 50 -2.72 -9.33 0.94
C ARG A 50 -1.95 -10.61 1.24
N GLY A 51 -1.09 -10.60 2.25
CA GLY A 51 -0.33 -11.77 2.64
C GLY A 51 0.41 -11.59 3.97
N VAL A 52 1.00 -12.67 4.42
CA VAL A 52 1.92 -12.67 5.57
C VAL A 52 3.20 -11.92 5.16
N ILE A 53 3.73 -11.10 6.07
CA ILE A 53 4.99 -10.37 5.87
C ILE A 53 6.14 -11.37 5.92
N GLY A 54 7.09 -11.27 5.00
CA GLY A 54 8.30 -12.09 4.97
C GLY A 54 8.92 -12.20 3.58
N ALA A 55 10.08 -12.82 3.52
CA ALA A 55 10.77 -13.10 2.26
C ALA A 55 10.08 -14.23 1.47
N GLY A 56 9.95 -14.03 0.16
CA GLY A 56 9.34 -15.00 -0.77
C GLY A 56 8.32 -14.38 -1.72
N THR A 57 8.04 -15.08 -2.81
CA THR A 57 7.11 -14.61 -3.85
C THR A 57 5.65 -14.64 -3.39
N ASN A 58 5.30 -15.51 -2.44
CA ASN A 58 3.96 -15.64 -1.84
C ASN A 58 3.90 -14.92 -0.47
N ARG A 59 4.62 -13.83 -0.30
CA ARG A 59 4.70 -13.01 0.92
C ARG A 59 4.59 -11.52 0.60
N MET A 60 4.12 -10.74 1.58
CA MET A 60 4.21 -9.28 1.54
C MET A 60 5.63 -8.86 1.93
N ASN A 61 6.34 -8.24 1.00
CA ASN A 61 7.66 -7.66 1.17
C ASN A 61 7.86 -6.50 0.19
N ILE A 62 9.00 -5.82 0.29
CA ILE A 62 9.30 -4.68 -0.58
C ILE A 62 9.33 -5.07 -2.07
N TYR A 63 9.73 -6.27 -2.41
CA TYR A 63 9.84 -6.75 -3.79
C TYR A 63 8.47 -7.02 -4.42
N THR A 64 7.56 -7.66 -3.68
CA THR A 64 6.17 -7.90 -4.15
C THR A 64 5.37 -6.60 -4.23
N VAL A 65 5.61 -5.65 -3.31
CA VAL A 65 5.04 -4.29 -3.37
C VAL A 65 5.57 -3.54 -4.60
N ARG A 66 6.87 -3.54 -4.84
CA ARG A 66 7.49 -2.92 -6.03
C ARG A 66 6.94 -3.51 -7.33
N GLN A 67 6.84 -4.85 -7.43
CA GLN A 67 6.30 -5.54 -8.59
C GLN A 67 4.85 -5.12 -8.89
N ALA A 68 4.00 -5.12 -7.88
CA ALA A 68 2.61 -4.68 -8.00
C ALA A 68 2.52 -3.19 -8.41
N THR A 69 3.37 -2.36 -7.81
CA THR A 69 3.42 -0.92 -8.10
C THR A 69 3.93 -0.64 -9.51
N GLN A 70 4.89 -1.43 -10.01
CA GLN A 70 5.33 -1.31 -11.41
C GLN A 70 4.20 -1.61 -12.38
N GLY A 71 3.40 -2.66 -12.11
CA GLY A 71 2.21 -2.96 -12.92
C GLY A 71 1.17 -1.83 -12.85
N LEU A 72 0.93 -1.28 -11.68
CA LEU A 72 0.05 -0.10 -11.54
C LEU A 72 0.60 1.11 -12.30
N ALA A 73 1.91 1.37 -12.22
CA ALA A 73 2.57 2.46 -12.95
C ALA A 73 2.39 2.30 -14.47
N ASN A 74 2.60 1.09 -14.99
CA ASN A 74 2.41 0.79 -16.41
C ASN A 74 0.96 1.08 -16.84
N TYR A 75 -0.01 0.69 -16.02
CA TYR A 75 -1.42 0.97 -16.30
C TYR A 75 -1.73 2.47 -16.27
N ILE A 76 -1.27 3.21 -15.25
CA ILE A 76 -1.44 4.67 -15.17
C ILE A 76 -0.87 5.36 -16.40
N ILE A 77 0.32 4.95 -16.86
CA ILE A 77 0.96 5.47 -18.06
C ILE A 77 0.10 5.21 -19.30
N SER A 78 -0.47 4.01 -19.43
CA SER A 78 -1.36 3.65 -20.54
C SER A 78 -2.65 4.48 -20.59
N GLN A 79 -3.04 5.06 -19.44
CA GLN A 79 -4.19 5.94 -19.31
C GLN A 79 -3.82 7.44 -19.43
N ASN A 80 -2.56 7.79 -19.73
CA ASN A 80 -2.02 9.14 -19.73
C ASN A 80 -2.25 9.90 -18.40
N GLY A 81 -2.18 9.17 -17.28
CA GLY A 81 -2.50 9.69 -15.95
C GLY A 81 -1.31 10.15 -15.11
N GLN A 82 -0.08 10.18 -15.66
CA GLN A 82 1.16 10.46 -14.91
C GLN A 82 1.13 11.80 -14.18
N ASP A 83 0.59 12.82 -14.84
CA ASP A 83 0.58 14.21 -14.33
C ASP A 83 -0.41 14.40 -13.15
N LYS A 84 -1.44 13.55 -13.06
CA LYS A 84 -2.42 13.62 -11.97
C LYS A 84 -1.84 13.14 -10.63
N GLY A 85 -0.89 12.21 -10.68
CA GLY A 85 -0.25 11.65 -9.48
C GLY A 85 -1.08 10.62 -8.73
N VAL A 86 -0.51 10.12 -7.61
CA VAL A 86 -1.09 9.07 -6.76
C VAL A 86 -1.02 9.47 -5.29
N ALA A 87 -2.14 9.42 -4.56
CA ALA A 87 -2.19 9.62 -3.12
C ALA A 87 -1.85 8.30 -2.39
N ILE A 88 -1.08 8.36 -1.28
CA ILE A 88 -0.64 7.16 -0.55
C ILE A 88 -0.84 7.35 0.94
N ALA A 89 -1.65 6.46 1.54
CA ALA A 89 -1.84 6.36 2.98
C ALA A 89 -1.43 4.97 3.49
N TYR A 90 -1.25 4.86 4.80
CA TYR A 90 -0.89 3.60 5.45
C TYR A 90 -1.40 3.57 6.89
N ASP A 91 -1.55 2.37 7.44
CA ASP A 91 -1.96 2.14 8.81
C ASP A 91 -0.77 1.88 9.76
N SER A 92 -1.05 1.51 11.01
CA SER A 92 -0.04 1.26 12.04
C SER A 92 0.61 -0.13 11.99
N ARG A 93 0.37 -0.92 10.94
CA ARG A 93 0.92 -2.26 10.82
C ARG A 93 2.42 -2.26 10.59
N ILE A 94 3.05 -3.38 10.96
CA ILE A 94 4.47 -3.64 10.70
C ILE A 94 4.74 -3.45 9.21
N MET A 95 5.81 -2.76 8.85
CA MET A 95 6.25 -2.46 7.48
C MET A 95 5.30 -1.56 6.66
N SER A 96 4.22 -1.02 7.24
CA SER A 96 3.33 -0.13 6.48
C SER A 96 4.01 1.17 6.03
N PRO A 97 4.83 1.85 6.86
CA PRO A 97 5.60 3.01 6.40
C PRO A 97 6.57 2.66 5.26
N GLU A 98 7.33 1.56 5.40
CA GLU A 98 8.33 1.11 4.43
C GLU A 98 7.67 0.73 3.10
N PHE A 99 6.60 -0.06 3.12
CA PHE A 99 5.86 -0.44 1.92
C PHE A 99 5.24 0.77 1.21
N SER A 100 4.80 1.78 1.96
CA SER A 100 4.26 3.00 1.39
C SER A 100 5.35 3.86 0.71
N ASP A 101 6.56 3.92 1.28
CA ASP A 101 7.71 4.58 0.66
C ASP A 101 8.15 3.83 -0.61
N GLU A 102 8.24 2.50 -0.58
CA GLU A 102 8.60 1.69 -1.73
C GLU A 102 7.62 1.85 -2.90
N ALA A 103 6.32 1.90 -2.61
CA ALA A 103 5.31 2.19 -3.61
C ALA A 103 5.49 3.60 -4.20
N ALA A 104 5.73 4.61 -3.37
CA ALA A 104 5.97 5.97 -3.83
C ALA A 104 7.20 6.05 -4.74
N LEU A 105 8.32 5.49 -4.32
CA LEU A 105 9.58 5.55 -5.06
C LEU A 105 9.54 4.77 -6.38
N CYS A 106 8.80 3.66 -6.44
CA CYS A 106 8.55 2.95 -7.68
C CYS A 106 7.71 3.79 -8.66
N LEU A 107 6.66 4.47 -8.20
CA LEU A 107 5.85 5.38 -9.01
C LEU A 107 6.70 6.56 -9.51
N ASN A 108 7.49 7.18 -8.62
CA ASN A 108 8.35 8.31 -8.96
C ASN A 108 9.39 7.94 -10.02
N ALA A 109 9.99 6.75 -9.93
CA ALA A 109 10.94 6.25 -10.95
C ALA A 109 10.28 6.01 -12.33
N ASN A 110 8.96 5.93 -12.38
CA ASN A 110 8.17 5.91 -13.61
C ASN A 110 7.61 7.28 -14.02
N GLY A 111 8.07 8.38 -13.40
CA GLY A 111 7.67 9.75 -13.69
C GLY A 111 6.30 10.15 -13.16
N ILE A 112 5.72 9.35 -12.23
CA ILE A 112 4.41 9.61 -11.66
C ILE A 112 4.60 10.31 -10.31
N LYS A 113 3.93 11.45 -10.10
CA LYS A 113 3.95 12.18 -8.82
C LYS A 113 3.27 11.37 -7.72
N THR A 114 3.75 11.50 -6.49
CA THR A 114 3.13 10.89 -5.32
C THR A 114 2.87 11.91 -4.22
N TYR A 115 1.75 11.73 -3.53
CA TYR A 115 1.33 12.50 -2.36
C TYR A 115 1.18 11.53 -1.20
N ARG A 116 2.27 11.30 -0.47
CA ARG A 116 2.30 10.37 0.63
C ARG A 116 2.08 11.08 1.96
N PHE A 117 1.20 10.55 2.79
CA PHE A 117 0.99 11.06 4.14
C PHE A 117 2.25 10.91 5.00
N GLU A 118 2.57 11.96 5.80
CA GLU A 118 3.71 11.99 6.72
C GLU A 118 3.64 10.91 7.81
N SER A 119 2.41 10.58 8.24
CA SER A 119 2.11 9.55 9.23
C SER A 119 0.85 8.79 8.84
N LEU A 120 0.48 7.79 9.62
CA LEU A 120 -0.69 6.94 9.35
C LEU A 120 -1.98 7.77 9.18
N ARG A 121 -2.82 7.39 8.19
CA ARG A 121 -4.14 7.97 7.96
C ARG A 121 -5.14 6.88 7.60
N PRO A 122 -6.43 7.06 7.97
CA PRO A 122 -7.46 6.08 7.69
C PRO A 122 -7.83 6.04 6.20
N THR A 123 -8.32 4.89 5.76
CA THR A 123 -8.75 4.67 4.36
C THR A 123 -9.75 5.71 3.84
N PRO A 124 -10.76 6.19 4.62
CA PRO A 124 -11.67 7.24 4.14
C PRO A 124 -10.96 8.55 3.80
N GLU A 125 -9.92 8.89 4.51
CA GLU A 125 -9.13 10.09 4.23
C GLU A 125 -8.27 9.95 2.97
N LEU A 126 -7.76 8.74 2.69
CA LEU A 126 -7.14 8.46 1.38
C LEU A 126 -8.15 8.68 0.25
N SER A 127 -9.36 8.12 0.36
CA SER A 127 -10.43 8.29 -0.63
C SER A 127 -10.76 9.76 -0.88
N PHE A 128 -10.82 10.55 0.18
CA PHE A 128 -11.00 12.00 0.10
C PHE A 128 -9.83 12.66 -0.62
N SER A 129 -8.58 12.34 -0.24
CA SER A 129 -7.37 12.94 -0.79
C SER A 129 -7.19 12.65 -2.29
N VAL A 130 -7.56 11.46 -2.76
CA VAL A 130 -7.55 11.13 -4.20
C VAL A 130 -8.38 12.15 -4.98
N ARG A 131 -9.59 12.44 -4.52
CA ARG A 131 -10.50 13.38 -5.18
C ARG A 131 -10.09 14.83 -5.00
N GLU A 132 -9.67 15.20 -3.80
CA GLU A 132 -9.30 16.58 -3.43
C GLU A 132 -8.05 17.04 -4.19
N LEU A 133 -7.07 16.15 -4.39
CA LEU A 133 -5.85 16.42 -5.13
C LEU A 133 -5.98 16.18 -6.64
N GLY A 134 -7.12 15.62 -7.09
CA GLY A 134 -7.31 15.23 -8.49
C GLY A 134 -6.37 14.10 -8.94
N CYS A 135 -5.98 13.21 -8.03
CA CYS A 135 -5.12 12.09 -8.35
C CYS A 135 -5.80 11.07 -9.26
N ILE A 136 -5.03 10.39 -10.12
CA ILE A 136 -5.53 9.29 -10.96
C ILE A 136 -5.82 8.04 -10.14
N ALA A 137 -5.09 7.84 -9.04
CA ALA A 137 -5.21 6.66 -8.20
C ALA A 137 -4.83 6.99 -6.74
N GLY A 138 -5.17 6.05 -5.86
CA GLY A 138 -4.72 6.03 -4.48
C GLY A 138 -4.22 4.66 -4.07
N ILE A 139 -3.33 4.62 -3.09
CA ILE A 139 -2.82 3.39 -2.49
C ILE A 139 -3.01 3.48 -0.98
N VAL A 140 -3.55 2.43 -0.36
CA VAL A 140 -3.48 2.28 1.10
C VAL A 140 -2.79 0.98 1.49
N ILE A 141 -1.76 1.10 2.31
CA ILE A 141 -1.04 -0.04 2.87
C ILE A 141 -1.75 -0.44 4.17
N THR A 142 -2.48 -1.54 4.10
CA THR A 142 -3.29 -2.07 5.21
C THR A 142 -3.75 -3.50 4.94
N ALA A 143 -3.81 -4.32 5.97
CA ALA A 143 -4.50 -5.62 5.92
C ALA A 143 -5.83 -5.61 6.70
N SER A 144 -6.40 -4.41 6.99
CA SER A 144 -7.71 -4.28 7.66
C SER A 144 -7.72 -4.97 9.05
N HIS A 145 -8.50 -6.03 9.21
CA HIS A 145 -8.69 -6.79 10.46
C HIS A 145 -7.91 -8.12 10.50
N ASN A 146 -7.05 -8.39 9.53
CA ASN A 146 -6.19 -9.58 9.57
C ASN A 146 -5.23 -9.55 10.76
N PRO A 147 -4.71 -10.72 11.23
CA PRO A 147 -3.68 -10.78 12.25
C PRO A 147 -2.48 -9.88 11.95
N ARG A 148 -1.70 -9.55 12.99
CA ARG A 148 -0.62 -8.56 12.93
C ARG A 148 0.50 -8.89 11.95
N GLU A 149 0.71 -10.17 11.67
CA GLU A 149 1.71 -10.71 10.74
C GLU A 149 1.34 -10.48 9.27
N TYR A 150 0.10 -10.04 8.99
CA TYR A 150 -0.34 -9.71 7.64
C TYR A 150 -0.16 -8.24 7.35
N ASN A 151 0.14 -7.93 6.08
CA ASN A 151 -0.06 -6.60 5.52
C ASN A 151 -0.72 -6.72 4.14
N GLY A 152 -1.06 -5.59 3.55
CA GLY A 152 -1.71 -5.54 2.24
C GLY A 152 -1.50 -4.21 1.54
N TYR A 153 -1.84 -4.22 0.26
CA TYR A 153 -1.69 -3.10 -0.65
C TYR A 153 -3.00 -3.00 -1.44
N LYS A 154 -3.79 -1.96 -1.19
CA LYS A 154 -5.08 -1.74 -1.86
C LYS A 154 -4.99 -0.55 -2.79
N VAL A 155 -5.61 -0.67 -3.96
CA VAL A 155 -5.64 0.37 -4.98
C VAL A 155 -7.02 1.00 -5.06
N TYR A 156 -7.05 2.32 -5.21
CA TYR A 156 -8.21 3.18 -5.42
C TYR A 156 -8.04 3.90 -6.77
N TRP A 157 -9.14 4.28 -7.40
CA TRP A 157 -9.09 5.03 -8.66
C TRP A 157 -9.49 6.49 -8.46
N GLU A 158 -9.55 7.28 -9.52
CA GLU A 158 -9.75 8.74 -9.49
C GLU A 158 -11.08 9.18 -8.84
N ASP A 159 -12.06 8.29 -8.77
CA ASP A 159 -13.32 8.53 -8.05
C ASP A 159 -13.21 8.39 -6.52
N GLY A 160 -12.04 7.96 -6.02
CA GLY A 160 -11.79 7.71 -4.62
C GLY A 160 -12.36 6.37 -4.12
N ALA A 161 -12.90 5.52 -5.00
CA ALA A 161 -13.36 4.18 -4.65
C ALA A 161 -12.25 3.12 -4.88
N GLN A 162 -12.33 2.02 -4.14
CA GLN A 162 -11.47 0.87 -4.41
C GLN A 162 -11.74 0.37 -5.84
N ILE A 163 -10.67 0.01 -6.57
CA ILE A 163 -10.78 -0.39 -7.98
C ILE A 163 -11.78 -1.52 -8.19
N THR A 164 -12.52 -1.38 -9.29
CA THR A 164 -13.50 -2.35 -9.79
C THR A 164 -13.27 -2.57 -11.29
N PRO A 165 -13.94 -3.52 -11.94
CA PRO A 165 -13.84 -3.67 -13.39
C PRO A 165 -14.15 -2.36 -14.14
N PRO A 166 -13.36 -1.99 -15.16
CA PRO A 166 -12.29 -2.80 -15.79
C PRO A 166 -10.90 -2.61 -15.17
N HIS A 167 -10.72 -1.68 -14.22
CA HIS A 167 -9.41 -1.27 -13.72
C HIS A 167 -8.67 -2.40 -13.00
N ASP A 168 -9.37 -3.18 -12.16
CA ASP A 168 -8.82 -4.32 -11.44
C ASP A 168 -8.16 -5.35 -12.38
N LYS A 169 -8.88 -5.74 -13.45
CA LYS A 169 -8.39 -6.71 -14.44
C LYS A 169 -7.21 -6.16 -15.24
N ASN A 170 -7.29 -4.89 -15.63
CA ASN A 170 -6.26 -4.25 -16.43
C ASN A 170 -4.97 -4.06 -15.63
N ILE A 171 -5.06 -3.64 -14.36
CA ILE A 171 -3.90 -3.55 -13.46
C ILE A 171 -3.30 -4.94 -13.23
N LEU A 172 -4.13 -5.95 -12.95
CA LEU A 172 -3.67 -7.33 -12.80
C LEU A 172 -2.92 -7.82 -14.05
N ALA A 173 -3.41 -7.51 -15.25
CA ALA A 173 -2.75 -7.85 -16.50
C ALA A 173 -1.37 -7.17 -16.64
N GLU A 174 -1.23 -5.91 -16.22
CA GLU A 174 0.06 -5.23 -16.21
C GLU A 174 1.02 -5.78 -15.14
N VAL A 175 0.53 -6.11 -13.95
CA VAL A 175 1.31 -6.77 -12.90
C VAL A 175 1.85 -8.12 -13.39
N ALA A 176 1.03 -8.91 -14.09
CA ALA A 176 1.42 -10.21 -14.64
C ALA A 176 2.52 -10.12 -15.72
N LYS A 177 2.68 -8.97 -16.38
CA LYS A 177 3.78 -8.73 -17.34
C LYS A 177 5.12 -8.47 -16.67
N VAL A 178 5.12 -8.09 -15.41
CA VAL A 178 6.34 -7.86 -14.62
C VAL A 178 6.85 -9.21 -14.10
N THR A 179 7.53 -9.94 -14.96
CA THR A 179 8.00 -11.32 -14.70
C THR A 179 9.40 -11.39 -14.13
N ASP A 180 10.16 -10.29 -14.24
CA ASP A 180 11.53 -10.17 -13.72
C ASP A 180 11.71 -8.83 -12.98
N PHE A 181 12.45 -8.85 -11.90
CA PHE A 181 12.71 -7.65 -11.09
C PHE A 181 13.53 -6.59 -11.80
N SER A 182 14.27 -6.93 -12.88
CA SER A 182 14.95 -5.95 -13.74
C SER A 182 13.98 -4.99 -14.45
N GLN A 183 12.70 -5.36 -14.55
CA GLN A 183 11.64 -4.52 -15.12
C GLN A 183 11.10 -3.50 -14.11
N VAL A 184 11.40 -3.67 -12.83
CA VAL A 184 10.95 -2.79 -11.75
C VAL A 184 11.90 -1.61 -11.63
N LYS A 185 11.34 -0.41 -11.77
CA LYS A 185 12.07 0.84 -11.57
C LYS A 185 11.90 1.32 -10.13
N THR A 186 12.97 1.81 -9.56
CA THR A 186 12.97 2.47 -8.26
C THR A 186 14.00 3.60 -8.28
N MET A 187 13.89 4.57 -7.37
CA MET A 187 14.84 5.66 -7.24
C MET A 187 15.02 6.02 -5.76
N MET A 188 16.04 6.79 -5.46
CA MET A 188 16.26 7.27 -4.10
C MET A 188 15.25 8.36 -3.75
N LYS A 189 14.81 8.41 -2.51
CA LYS A 189 13.84 9.41 -2.03
C LYS A 189 14.33 10.84 -2.26
N SER A 190 15.62 11.11 -1.97
CA SER A 190 16.23 12.42 -2.21
C SER A 190 16.20 12.85 -3.67
N GLU A 191 16.32 11.90 -4.61
CA GLU A 191 16.22 12.17 -6.04
C GLU A 191 14.77 12.45 -6.42
N ALA A 192 13.82 11.71 -5.89
CA ALA A 192 12.38 11.90 -6.13
C ALA A 192 11.90 13.27 -5.60
N GLU A 193 12.34 13.66 -4.40
CA GLU A 193 12.07 14.99 -3.82
C GLU A 193 12.69 16.12 -4.65
N ALA A 194 13.96 15.98 -5.05
CA ALA A 194 14.64 16.95 -5.88
C ALA A 194 14.00 17.12 -7.28
N ALA A 195 13.44 16.03 -7.82
CA ALA A 195 12.69 16.05 -9.09
C ALA A 195 11.25 16.59 -8.95
N GLY A 196 10.79 16.91 -7.73
CA GLY A 196 9.42 17.35 -7.47
C GLY A 196 8.36 16.26 -7.74
N LEU A 197 8.73 15.00 -7.57
CA LEU A 197 7.85 13.86 -7.76
C LEU A 197 7.30 13.30 -6.45
N TYR A 198 8.07 13.40 -5.36
CA TYR A 198 7.65 12.92 -4.03
C TYR A 198 7.19 14.10 -3.17
N HIS A 199 5.91 14.13 -2.82
CA HIS A 199 5.31 15.14 -1.97
C HIS A 199 4.82 14.52 -0.67
N THR A 200 5.19 15.12 0.45
CA THR A 200 4.65 14.75 1.75
C THR A 200 3.43 15.62 2.04
N ILE A 201 2.30 14.97 2.40
CA ILE A 201 1.07 15.62 2.83
C ILE A 201 0.75 15.27 4.28
N GLY A 202 0.01 16.12 4.95
CA GLY A 202 -0.32 15.94 6.38
C GLY A 202 -1.40 16.91 6.81
N LYS A 203 -1.12 17.71 7.84
CA LYS A 203 -2.10 18.54 8.55
C LYS A 203 -3.04 19.37 7.63
N GLU A 204 -2.55 19.93 6.55
CA GLU A 204 -3.41 20.71 5.65
C GLU A 204 -4.52 19.83 5.04
N MET A 205 -4.18 18.59 4.66
CA MET A 205 -5.15 17.63 4.14
C MET A 205 -6.09 17.15 5.24
N ASP A 206 -5.57 16.90 6.45
CA ASP A 206 -6.38 16.54 7.63
C ASP A 206 -7.44 17.64 7.90
N ASP A 207 -7.04 18.90 7.88
CA ASP A 207 -7.94 20.03 8.13
C ASP A 207 -9.07 20.08 7.07
N ARG A 208 -8.75 19.92 5.79
CA ARG A 208 -9.75 19.87 4.70
C ARG A 208 -10.70 18.67 4.87
N TYR A 209 -10.17 17.52 5.20
CA TYR A 209 -10.97 16.31 5.46
C TYR A 209 -11.91 16.53 6.65
N MET A 210 -11.42 17.09 7.75
CA MET A 210 -12.22 17.39 8.93
C MET A 210 -13.30 18.46 8.67
N GLU A 211 -13.04 19.43 7.80
CA GLU A 211 -14.05 20.40 7.37
C GLU A 211 -15.18 19.71 6.60
N GLU A 212 -14.84 18.79 5.70
CA GLU A 212 -15.84 18.03 4.96
C GLU A 212 -16.67 17.11 5.87
N LEU A 213 -16.04 16.45 6.83
CA LEU A 213 -16.75 15.62 7.82
C LEU A 213 -17.73 16.45 8.68
N LYS A 214 -17.36 17.67 9.07
CA LYS A 214 -18.25 18.56 9.84
C LYS A 214 -19.51 18.89 9.08
N LYS A 215 -19.47 19.04 7.75
CA LYS A 215 -20.66 19.29 6.91
C LYS A 215 -21.64 18.13 6.91
N GLN A 216 -21.18 16.90 7.21
CA GLN A 216 -22.02 15.71 7.29
C GLN A 216 -22.76 15.59 8.64
N SER A 217 -22.41 16.42 9.63
CA SER A 217 -23.06 16.42 10.94
C SER A 217 -24.44 17.07 10.86
N ILE A 218 -25.50 16.29 11.09
CA ILE A 218 -26.88 16.75 10.95
C ILE A 218 -27.30 17.65 12.13
N HIS A 219 -26.89 17.30 13.36
CA HIS A 219 -27.25 17.99 14.59
C HIS A 219 -26.04 18.22 15.52
N PRO A 220 -25.08 19.08 15.12
CA PRO A 220 -23.85 19.31 15.91
C PRO A 220 -24.13 19.93 17.28
N GLU A 221 -25.22 20.68 17.44
CA GLU A 221 -25.64 21.25 18.70
C GLU A 221 -26.02 20.20 19.75
N ILE A 222 -26.66 19.11 19.33
CA ILE A 222 -27.01 17.99 20.22
C ILE A 222 -25.74 17.27 20.69
N ILE A 223 -24.80 17.01 19.78
CA ILE A 223 -23.51 16.39 20.12
C ILE A 223 -22.77 17.24 21.15
N LYS A 224 -22.74 18.56 20.96
CA LYS A 224 -22.09 19.49 21.90
C LYS A 224 -22.79 19.51 23.25
N ALA A 225 -24.11 19.50 23.29
CA ALA A 225 -24.89 19.50 24.54
C ALA A 225 -24.71 18.18 25.32
N MET A 226 -24.57 17.05 24.61
CA MET A 226 -24.45 15.71 25.19
C MET A 226 -23.02 15.22 25.32
N ALA A 227 -22.00 16.03 25.02
CA ALA A 227 -20.59 15.63 24.98
C ALA A 227 -20.08 15.00 26.27
N LYS A 228 -20.65 15.38 27.45
CA LYS A 228 -20.30 14.78 28.74
C LYS A 228 -21.01 13.45 29.02
N ALA A 229 -22.04 13.10 28.27
CA ALA A 229 -22.86 11.92 28.46
C ALA A 229 -22.52 10.79 27.50
N VAL A 230 -21.70 11.04 26.47
CA VAL A 230 -21.36 10.05 25.45
C VAL A 230 -20.18 9.19 25.93
N SER A 231 -20.39 7.88 25.98
CA SER A 231 -19.35 6.88 26.26
C SER A 231 -18.73 6.39 24.96
N TYR A 232 -17.40 6.22 24.93
CA TYR A 232 -16.65 5.66 23.80
C TYR A 232 -16.88 4.17 23.55
N THR A 233 -17.60 3.46 24.43
CA THR A 233 -17.83 2.02 24.34
C THR A 233 -18.53 1.55 23.06
N HIS A 234 -19.18 2.44 22.32
CA HIS A 234 -19.89 2.12 21.07
C HIS A 234 -19.10 2.45 19.80
N LEU A 235 -17.93 3.06 19.90
CA LEU A 235 -17.15 3.50 18.74
C LEU A 235 -16.08 2.49 18.30
N ARG A 236 -15.81 1.46 19.13
CA ARG A 236 -14.81 0.44 18.86
C ARG A 236 -15.42 -0.93 19.06
N ALA A 237 -15.46 -1.71 18.01
CA ALA A 237 -16.10 -3.03 18.00
C ALA A 237 -15.46 -4.03 18.99
N HIS A 238 -14.19 -3.85 19.36
CA HIS A 238 -13.40 -4.80 20.14
C HIS A 238 -12.64 -4.18 21.31
N GLU A 239 -12.80 -2.87 21.54
CA GLU A 239 -12.09 -2.15 22.60
C GLU A 239 -13.07 -1.40 23.48
N THR A 240 -12.93 -1.57 24.77
CA THR A 240 -13.62 -0.77 25.78
C THR A 240 -12.64 0.23 26.41
N SER A 241 -13.15 1.24 27.12
CA SER A 241 -12.31 2.17 27.88
C SER A 241 -11.37 1.53 28.90
N LEU A 242 -11.57 0.23 29.20
CA LEU A 242 -10.68 -0.57 30.06
C LEU A 242 -9.47 -1.14 29.31
N HIS A 243 -9.47 -1.10 27.98
CA HIS A 243 -8.38 -1.58 27.13
C HIS A 243 -7.46 -0.45 26.64
N LEU A 244 -7.74 0.78 27.03
CA LEU A 244 -6.96 1.97 26.80
C LEU A 244 -6.26 2.43 28.09
#